data_d38e059d1e60ceee30f1b1fe1261793f
#
_entry.id   d38e059d1e60ceee30f1b1fe1261793f
#
_cell.length_a   1.000
_cell.length_b   1.000
_cell.length_c   1.000
_cell.angle_alpha   90.00
_cell.angle_beta   90.00
_cell.angle_gamma   90.00
#
_symmetry.space_group_name_H-M   'P 1'
#
loop_
_entity.id
_entity.type
_entity.pdbx_description
1 polymer ?
#
loop_
_entity_poly.entity_id
_entity_poly.type
_entity_poly.pdbx_seq_one_letter_code
_entity_poly.pdbx_strand_id
1 'polypeptide(L)'
;MALLWSGISGLICRSRQRYLLGCVSLESTDPSAGWTLYEYFKNNGHIHPDITAVPKEGYELKPGDPEIIRQNLNDRRTLIRLIPPLFKGYLRLGAKICGVPAYDFEFGSIDFFIILDVHKIPERYMKHFNVET
;
A
#
# COMPACT_ATOMS: atom_id res chain seq x y z
N MET A 1 -8.60 -0.89 11.66
CA MET A 1 -7.62 -0.47 10.64
C MET A 1 -6.86 0.77 11.04
N ALA A 2 -7.53 1.86 11.40
CA ALA A 2 -6.84 3.09 11.80
C ALA A 2 -5.87 2.90 12.98
N LEU A 3 -6.14 1.95 13.86
CA LEU A 3 -5.27 1.67 15.01
C LEU A 3 -3.97 0.95 14.65
N LEU A 4 -3.89 0.36 13.46
CA LEU A 4 -2.66 -0.29 12.98
C LEU A 4 -1.58 0.72 12.59
N TRP A 5 -1.97 1.95 12.35
CA TRP A 5 -1.11 3.00 11.81
C TRP A 5 -1.19 4.23 12.71
N SER A 6 -0.05 4.68 13.13
CA SER A 6 0.06 5.87 13.97
C SER A 6 0.95 6.92 13.31
N GLY A 7 0.77 8.18 13.65
CA GLY A 7 1.64 9.27 13.20
C GLY A 7 1.20 10.00 11.94
N ILE A 8 0.16 9.56 11.25
CA ILE A 8 -0.31 10.22 10.02
C ILE A 8 -1.53 11.11 10.26
N SER A 9 -2.22 10.95 11.38
CA SER A 9 -3.45 11.70 11.67
C SER A 9 -3.29 13.22 11.54
N GLY A 10 -2.16 13.75 11.96
CA GLY A 10 -1.89 15.17 11.83
C GLY A 10 -1.82 15.65 10.39
N LEU A 11 -1.27 14.83 9.50
CA LEU A 11 -1.21 15.13 8.07
C LEU A 11 -2.62 15.14 7.46
N ILE A 12 -3.46 14.18 7.83
CA ILE A 12 -4.85 14.12 7.37
C ILE A 12 -5.57 15.41 7.71
N CYS A 13 -5.47 15.85 8.95
CA CYS A 13 -6.15 17.05 9.42
C CYS A 13 -5.70 18.31 8.67
N ARG A 14 -4.42 18.40 8.31
CA ARG A 14 -3.87 19.57 7.63
C ARG A 14 -4.11 19.57 6.13
N SER A 15 -4.31 18.40 5.52
CA SER A 15 -4.37 18.26 4.05
C SER A 15 -5.63 17.53 3.58
N ARG A 16 -6.67 17.57 4.38
CA ARG A 16 -7.89 16.77 4.20
C ARG A 16 -8.55 16.85 2.82
N GLN A 17 -8.37 17.94 2.09
CA GLN A 17 -8.96 18.10 0.76
C GLN A 17 -8.02 17.75 -0.38
N ARG A 18 -6.77 17.49 -0.07
CA ARG A 18 -5.75 17.17 -1.06
C ARG A 18 -5.39 15.70 -1.07
N TYR A 19 -5.39 15.05 0.09
CA TYR A 19 -4.92 13.68 0.22
C TYR A 19 -6.06 12.75 0.60
N LEU A 20 -6.07 11.59 -0.04
CA LEU A 20 -6.91 10.47 0.36
C LEU A 20 -6.01 9.40 0.95
N LEU A 21 -6.40 8.89 2.10
CA LEU A 21 -5.63 7.89 2.84
C LEU A 21 -6.47 6.64 3.00
N GLY A 22 -5.81 5.50 2.98
CA GLY A 22 -6.51 4.25 3.20
C GLY A 22 -5.56 3.08 3.34
N CYS A 23 -6.15 1.92 3.55
CA CYS A 23 -5.43 0.67 3.60
C CYS A 23 -5.91 -0.24 2.48
N VAL A 24 -4.99 -0.93 1.85
CA VAL A 24 -5.30 -2.00 0.91
C VAL A 24 -4.79 -3.29 1.51
N SER A 25 -5.64 -4.29 1.57
CA SER A 25 -5.35 -5.55 2.23
C SER A 25 -5.19 -6.69 1.24
N LEU A 26 -4.21 -7.55 1.52
CA LEU A 26 -4.11 -8.87 0.90
C LEU A 26 -4.84 -9.86 1.80
N GLU A 27 -5.70 -10.70 1.23
CA GLU A 27 -6.32 -11.80 1.95
C GLU A 27 -5.34 -12.97 2.06
N SER A 28 -4.24 -12.74 2.77
CA SER A 28 -3.17 -13.71 2.92
C SER A 28 -2.55 -13.56 4.29
N THR A 29 -2.08 -14.67 4.83
CA THR A 29 -1.31 -14.71 6.07
C THR A 29 0.16 -15.04 5.80
N ASP A 30 0.53 -15.18 4.52
CA ASP A 30 1.89 -15.53 4.14
C ASP A 30 2.78 -14.28 4.12
N PRO A 31 3.74 -14.16 5.06
CA PRO A 31 4.64 -13.01 5.09
C PRO A 31 5.42 -12.82 3.78
N SER A 32 5.77 -13.91 3.11
CA SER A 32 6.52 -13.82 1.85
C SER A 32 5.72 -13.11 0.76
N ALA A 33 4.39 -13.29 0.73
CA ALA A 33 3.54 -12.58 -0.23
C ALA A 33 3.56 -11.06 0.02
N GLY A 34 3.43 -10.65 1.28
CA GLY A 34 3.47 -9.24 1.65
C GLY A 34 4.80 -8.59 1.34
N TRP A 35 5.90 -9.23 1.69
CA TRP A 35 7.24 -8.70 1.42
C TRP A 35 7.59 -8.72 -0.06
N THR A 36 7.07 -9.69 -0.83
CA THR A 36 7.21 -9.69 -2.29
C THR A 36 6.60 -8.43 -2.87
N LEU A 37 5.38 -8.08 -2.48
CA LEU A 37 4.73 -6.87 -2.99
C LEU A 37 5.43 -5.61 -2.52
N TYR A 38 5.91 -5.56 -1.28
CA TYR A 38 6.65 -4.40 -0.81
C TYR A 38 7.90 -4.16 -1.65
N GLU A 39 8.68 -5.21 -1.92
CA GLU A 39 9.87 -5.09 -2.78
C GLU A 39 9.51 -4.70 -4.21
N TYR A 40 8.43 -5.25 -4.75
CA TYR A 40 7.94 -4.88 -6.07
C TYR A 40 7.60 -3.39 -6.13
N PHE A 41 6.87 -2.89 -5.15
CA PHE A 41 6.50 -1.47 -5.11
C PHE A 41 7.73 -0.57 -4.96
N LYS A 42 8.68 -0.98 -4.15
CA LYS A 42 9.94 -0.26 -3.96
C LYS A 42 10.72 -0.18 -5.27
N ASN A 43 10.83 -1.30 -5.99
CA ASN A 43 11.57 -1.37 -7.24
C ASN A 43 10.91 -0.58 -8.37
N ASN A 44 9.63 -0.32 -8.28
CA ASN A 44 8.85 0.37 -9.31
C ASN A 44 8.43 1.79 -8.91
N GLY A 45 9.02 2.34 -7.87
CA GLY A 45 8.79 3.74 -7.49
C GLY A 45 7.44 4.03 -6.87
N HIS A 46 6.80 3.02 -6.27
CA HIS A 46 5.48 3.18 -5.65
C HIS A 46 5.53 3.50 -4.16
N ILE A 47 6.72 3.61 -3.57
CA ILE A 47 6.87 3.96 -2.15
C ILE A 47 6.95 5.47 -2.01
N HIS A 48 6.20 6.03 -1.06
CA HIS A 48 6.26 7.46 -0.80
C HIS A 48 7.63 7.84 -0.22
N PRO A 49 8.30 8.87 -0.77
CA PRO A 49 9.66 9.20 -0.35
C PRO A 49 9.74 9.85 1.03
N ASP A 50 8.69 10.55 1.45
CA ASP A 50 8.72 11.40 2.65
C ASP A 50 7.78 10.96 3.76
N ILE A 51 6.73 10.21 3.43
CA ILE A 51 5.71 9.80 4.39
C ILE A 51 5.84 8.31 4.65
N THR A 52 6.03 7.95 5.90
CA THR A 52 6.15 6.56 6.33
C THR A 52 5.21 6.30 7.50
N ALA A 53 4.35 5.31 7.35
CA ALA A 53 3.56 4.78 8.45
C ALA A 53 4.28 3.54 8.98
N VAL A 54 4.36 3.42 10.29
CA VAL A 54 4.98 2.26 10.92
C VAL A 54 3.88 1.43 11.55
N PRO A 55 3.87 0.11 11.35
CA PRO A 55 2.91 -0.75 12.01
C PRO A 55 2.96 -0.56 13.52
N LYS A 56 1.79 -0.57 14.15
CA LYS A 56 1.70 -0.49 15.60
C LYS A 56 2.31 -1.73 16.22
N GLU A 57 2.83 -1.60 17.44
CA GLU A 57 3.40 -2.73 18.16
C GLU A 57 2.43 -3.92 18.19
N GLY A 58 2.91 -5.09 17.81
CA GLY A 58 2.11 -6.30 17.70
C GLY A 58 1.51 -6.54 16.32
N TYR A 59 1.58 -5.56 15.41
CA TYR A 59 1.05 -5.68 14.05
C TYR A 59 2.15 -5.71 12.99
N GLU A 60 3.38 -5.94 13.38
CA GLU A 60 4.48 -6.07 12.43
C GLU A 60 4.36 -7.37 11.64
N LEU A 61 4.59 -7.29 10.35
CA LEU A 61 4.65 -8.47 9.51
C LEU A 61 5.97 -9.19 9.76
N LYS A 62 5.89 -10.50 10.00
CA LYS A 62 7.08 -11.34 10.19
C LYS A 62 7.94 -11.35 8.93
N PRO A 63 9.25 -11.62 9.05
CA PRO A 63 10.10 -11.77 7.88
C PRO A 63 9.58 -12.87 6.96
N GLY A 64 9.69 -12.64 5.66
CA GLY A 64 9.37 -13.65 4.68
C GLY A 64 10.58 -14.52 4.36
N ASP A 65 10.38 -15.54 3.53
CA ASP A 65 11.45 -16.37 3.02
C ASP A 65 12.14 -15.65 1.85
N PRO A 66 13.42 -15.28 1.98
CA PRO A 66 14.11 -14.54 0.91
C PRO A 66 14.11 -15.26 -0.43
N GLU A 67 14.19 -16.57 -0.43
CA GLU A 67 14.21 -17.36 -1.67
C GLU A 67 12.84 -17.32 -2.37
N ILE A 68 11.77 -17.46 -1.60
CA ILE A 68 10.40 -17.38 -2.13
C ILE A 68 10.15 -15.97 -2.68
N ILE A 69 10.57 -14.94 -1.96
CA ILE A 69 10.43 -13.55 -2.41
C ILE A 69 11.16 -13.35 -3.74
N ARG A 70 12.39 -13.84 -3.84
CA ARG A 70 13.18 -13.74 -5.07
C ARG A 70 12.49 -14.45 -6.24
N GLN A 71 12.00 -15.65 -6.03
CA GLN A 71 11.29 -16.41 -7.05
C GLN A 71 10.03 -15.68 -7.51
N ASN A 72 9.25 -15.14 -6.56
CA ASN A 72 8.03 -14.40 -6.86
C ASN A 72 8.33 -13.14 -7.68
N LEU A 73 9.39 -12.42 -7.33
CA LEU A 73 9.77 -11.20 -8.03
C LEU A 73 10.19 -11.47 -9.48
N ASN A 74 10.68 -12.66 -9.76
CA ASN A 74 11.08 -13.06 -11.10
C ASN A 74 9.97 -13.70 -11.92
N ASP A 75 8.79 -13.87 -11.33
CA ASP A 75 7.64 -14.47 -12.00
C ASP A 75 6.52 -13.44 -12.15
N ARG A 76 6.39 -12.90 -13.36
CA ARG A 76 5.39 -11.88 -13.66
C ARG A 76 3.95 -12.35 -13.38
N ARG A 77 3.64 -13.60 -13.65
CA ARG A 77 2.29 -14.14 -13.42
C ARG A 77 1.96 -14.16 -11.93
N THR A 78 2.95 -14.53 -11.11
CA THR A 78 2.79 -14.53 -9.66
C THR A 78 2.55 -13.11 -9.15
N LEU A 79 3.34 -12.14 -9.61
CA LEU A 79 3.18 -10.73 -9.21
C LEU A 79 1.80 -10.20 -9.58
N ILE A 80 1.35 -10.44 -10.80
CA ILE A 80 0.02 -9.99 -11.26
C ILE A 80 -1.08 -10.59 -10.38
N ARG A 81 -0.94 -11.85 -10.02
CA ARG A 81 -1.92 -12.56 -9.20
C ARG A 81 -1.94 -12.07 -7.75
N LEU A 82 -0.77 -11.72 -7.21
CA LEU A 82 -0.65 -11.23 -5.83
C LEU A 82 -1.26 -9.84 -5.63
N ILE A 83 -1.22 -8.99 -6.65
CA ILE A 83 -1.72 -7.62 -6.54
C ILE A 83 -3.24 -7.61 -6.73
N PRO A 84 -4.03 -7.25 -5.70
CA PRO A 84 -5.49 -7.17 -5.85
C PRO A 84 -5.89 -6.15 -6.93
N PRO A 85 -6.98 -6.37 -7.66
CA PRO A 85 -7.44 -5.43 -8.69
C PRO A 85 -7.65 -4.00 -8.18
N LEU A 86 -8.19 -3.86 -6.97
CA LEU A 86 -8.39 -2.56 -6.35
C LEU A 86 -7.06 -1.83 -6.13
N PHE A 87 -6.04 -2.57 -5.72
CA PHE A 87 -4.70 -2.03 -5.51
C PHE A 87 -4.11 -1.52 -6.83
N LYS A 88 -4.28 -2.30 -7.90
CA LYS A 88 -3.85 -1.88 -9.25
C LYS A 88 -4.50 -0.56 -9.66
N GLY A 89 -5.78 -0.40 -9.36
CA GLY A 89 -6.51 0.84 -9.64
C GLY A 89 -5.90 2.03 -8.92
N TYR A 90 -5.64 1.90 -7.63
CA TYR A 90 -5.02 2.98 -6.85
C TYR A 90 -3.63 3.35 -7.36
N LEU A 91 -2.82 2.35 -7.72
CA LEU A 91 -1.48 2.61 -8.27
C LEU A 91 -1.53 3.39 -9.58
N ARG A 92 -2.52 3.10 -10.43
CA ARG A 92 -2.74 3.85 -11.69
C ARG A 92 -3.07 5.31 -11.43
N LEU A 93 -3.77 5.60 -10.33
CA LEU A 93 -4.09 6.97 -9.95
C LEU A 93 -2.91 7.71 -9.34
N GLY A 94 -1.81 7.02 -9.10
CA GLY A 94 -0.63 7.62 -8.51
C GLY A 94 -0.51 7.44 -7.02
N ALA A 95 -1.29 6.54 -6.43
CA ALA A 95 -1.16 6.24 -5.00
C ALA A 95 0.24 5.73 -4.66
N LYS A 96 0.73 6.10 -3.48
CA LYS A 96 2.01 5.67 -2.96
C LYS A 96 1.83 4.88 -1.68
N ILE A 97 2.67 3.89 -1.50
CA ILE A 97 2.69 3.08 -0.29
C ILE A 97 3.52 3.81 0.76
N CYS A 98 2.99 3.92 1.97
CA CYS A 98 3.65 4.61 3.07
C CYS A 98 4.23 3.60 4.05
N GLY A 99 5.46 3.20 3.83
CA GLY A 99 6.17 2.29 4.72
C GLY A 99 5.90 0.83 4.50
N VAL A 100 6.35 0.01 5.43
CA VAL A 100 6.25 -1.45 5.35
C VAL A 100 4.83 -1.93 5.65
N PRO A 101 4.44 -3.11 5.15
CA PRO A 101 3.12 -3.66 5.44
C PRO A 101 2.96 -4.06 6.90
N ALA A 102 1.71 -4.04 7.37
CA ALA A 102 1.32 -4.52 8.69
C ALA A 102 0.58 -5.85 8.57
N TYR A 103 0.56 -6.62 9.64
CA TYR A 103 -0.21 -7.85 9.72
C TYR A 103 -1.37 -7.66 10.69
N ASP A 104 -2.58 -7.80 10.19
CA ASP A 104 -3.79 -7.78 11.01
C ASP A 104 -4.16 -9.21 11.38
N PHE A 105 -3.75 -9.65 12.56
CA PHE A 105 -3.98 -11.02 12.99
C PHE A 105 -5.45 -11.30 13.32
N GLU A 106 -6.26 -10.27 13.58
CA GLU A 106 -7.68 -10.43 13.85
C GLU A 106 -8.45 -10.75 12.57
N PHE A 107 -8.09 -10.10 11.47
CA PHE A 107 -8.72 -10.33 10.16
C PHE A 107 -7.96 -11.31 9.29
N GLY A 108 -6.74 -11.68 9.66
CA GLY A 108 -5.90 -12.54 8.84
C GLY A 108 -5.50 -11.90 7.52
N SER A 109 -5.15 -10.62 7.54
CA SER A 109 -4.80 -9.86 6.35
C SER A 109 -3.45 -9.16 6.50
N ILE A 110 -2.81 -8.92 5.35
CA ILE A 110 -1.60 -8.09 5.26
C ILE A 110 -2.03 -6.76 4.68
N ASP A 111 -1.78 -5.68 5.41
CA ASP A 111 -2.31 -4.36 5.08
C ASP A 111 -1.20 -3.42 4.64
N PHE A 112 -1.44 -2.73 3.53
CA PHE A 112 -0.58 -1.66 3.05
C PHE A 112 -1.28 -0.32 3.25
N PHE A 113 -0.60 0.63 3.89
CA PHE A 113 -1.11 1.99 4.03
C PHE A 113 -0.74 2.77 2.78
N ILE A 114 -1.74 3.42 2.17
CA ILE A 114 -1.53 4.19 0.95
C ILE A 114 -1.99 5.63 1.11
N ILE A 115 -1.36 6.51 0.35
CA ILE A 115 -1.76 7.90 0.23
C ILE A 115 -1.93 8.24 -1.26
N LEU A 116 -3.00 8.95 -1.58
CA LEU A 116 -3.25 9.44 -2.91
C LEU A 116 -3.33 10.97 -2.88
N ASP A 117 -2.44 11.62 -3.62
CA ASP A 117 -2.49 13.06 -3.79
C ASP A 117 -3.44 13.36 -4.96
N VAL A 118 -4.63 13.87 -4.65
CA VAL A 118 -5.64 14.14 -5.68
C VAL A 118 -5.18 15.17 -6.71
N HIS A 119 -4.25 16.05 -6.33
CA HIS A 119 -3.69 17.04 -7.26
C HIS A 119 -2.74 16.42 -8.29
N LYS A 120 -2.29 15.20 -8.06
CA LYS A 120 -1.38 14.48 -8.96
C LYS A 120 -2.06 13.37 -9.76
N ILE A 121 -3.37 13.22 -9.63
CA ILE A 121 -4.10 12.24 -10.43
C ILE A 121 -4.00 12.63 -11.91
N PRO A 122 -3.61 11.70 -12.80
CA PRO A 122 -3.55 11.99 -14.23
C PRO A 122 -4.90 12.46 -14.77
N GLU A 123 -4.89 13.48 -15.63
CA GLU A 123 -6.11 14.08 -16.18
C GLU A 123 -7.07 13.06 -16.78
N ARG A 124 -6.53 12.04 -17.45
CA ARG A 124 -7.36 11.00 -18.07
C ARG A 124 -8.25 10.26 -17.08
N TYR A 125 -7.94 10.30 -15.79
CA TYR A 125 -8.73 9.67 -14.74
C TYR A 125 -9.63 10.64 -13.98
N MET A 126 -9.36 11.94 -14.05
CA MET A 126 -10.11 12.95 -13.29
C MET A 126 -11.60 12.95 -13.62
N LYS A 127 -11.94 12.72 -14.88
CA LYS A 127 -13.32 12.70 -15.35
C LYS A 127 -14.18 11.63 -14.70
N HIS A 128 -13.55 10.53 -14.28
CA HIS A 128 -14.26 9.40 -13.69
C HIS A 128 -14.61 9.62 -12.22
N PHE A 129 -13.96 10.57 -11.56
CA PHE A 129 -14.11 10.77 -10.13
C PHE A 129 -14.79 12.07 -9.76
N ASN A 130 -15.11 12.92 -10.73
CA ASN A 130 -15.69 14.25 -10.48
C ASN A 130 -14.93 15.01 -9.39
N VAL A 131 -13.62 14.89 -9.39
CA VAL A 131 -12.78 15.53 -8.39
C VAL A 131 -12.59 16.98 -8.80
N GLU A 132 -13.14 17.89 -8.02
CA GLU A 132 -12.89 19.32 -8.18
C GLU A 132 -11.60 19.65 -7.41
N THR A 133 -10.64 20.20 -8.10
CA THR A 133 -9.37 20.61 -7.51
C THR A 133 -9.35 22.12 -7.28
#